data_d10e8887cd8a01d1a7120e6419247642
#
_entry.id   d10e8887cd8a01d1a7120e6419247642
#
_cell.length_a   1.000
_cell.length_b   1.000
_cell.length_c   1.000
_cell.angle_alpha   90.00
_cell.angle_beta   90.00
_cell.angle_gamma   90.00
#
_symmetry.space_group_name_H-M   'P 1'
#
loop_
_entity.id
_entity.type
_entity.pdbx_description
1 polymer ?
#
loop_
_entity_poly.entity_id
_entity_poly.type
_entity_poly.pdbx_seq_one_letter_code
_entity_poly.pdbx_strand_id
1 'polypeptide(L)'
;MTMLNTLENLVELQKETVKKALKRRDDAKAKIDESKKSIFEFAKAVHDVKEGDMDTLFTVLDFRIDDYANAVKWLAIEERTLERYTERLLQEKTNG
;
A
#
# COMPACT_ATOMS: atom_id res chain seq x y z
N MET A 1 11.55 -22.94 -23.78
CA MET A 1 10.46 -22.48 -22.91
C MET A 1 9.20 -22.25 -23.68
N THR A 2 8.09 -22.73 -23.17
CA THR A 2 6.79 -22.50 -23.79
C THR A 2 6.19 -21.17 -23.29
N MET A 3 5.24 -20.62 -24.03
CA MET A 3 4.47 -19.46 -23.61
C MET A 3 3.82 -19.70 -22.24
N LEU A 4 3.30 -20.93 -22.01
CA LEU A 4 2.67 -21.32 -20.77
C LEU A 4 3.62 -21.20 -19.58
N ASN A 5 4.85 -21.68 -19.70
CA ASN A 5 5.85 -21.57 -18.62
C ASN A 5 6.19 -20.12 -18.33
N THR A 6 6.31 -19.30 -19.35
CA THR A 6 6.58 -17.87 -19.20
C THR A 6 5.44 -17.18 -18.44
N LEU A 7 4.19 -17.49 -18.80
CA LEU A 7 3.01 -16.94 -18.13
C LEU A 7 2.93 -17.39 -16.67
N GLU A 8 3.21 -18.66 -16.40
CA GLU A 8 3.23 -19.17 -15.02
C GLU A 8 4.25 -18.43 -14.16
N ASN A 9 5.44 -18.18 -14.70
CA ASN A 9 6.49 -17.43 -14.01
C ASN A 9 6.06 -15.99 -13.76
N LEU A 10 5.43 -15.34 -14.76
CA LEU A 10 4.92 -13.96 -14.59
C LEU A 10 3.86 -13.87 -13.49
N VAL A 11 2.95 -14.85 -13.44
CA VAL A 11 1.92 -14.90 -12.39
C VAL A 11 2.57 -15.02 -11.01
N GLU A 12 3.54 -15.92 -10.86
CA GLU A 12 4.21 -16.10 -9.56
C GLU A 12 4.99 -14.85 -9.13
N LEU A 13 5.71 -14.21 -10.06
CA LEU A 13 6.41 -12.97 -9.76
C LEU A 13 5.44 -11.86 -9.39
N GLN A 14 4.31 -11.78 -10.09
CA GLN A 14 3.30 -10.76 -9.81
C GLN A 14 2.61 -10.97 -8.46
N LYS A 15 2.41 -12.23 -8.04
CA LYS A 15 1.89 -12.54 -6.70
C LYS A 15 2.81 -11.99 -5.62
N GLU A 16 4.13 -12.11 -5.81
CA GLU A 16 5.10 -11.57 -4.87
C GLU A 16 5.06 -10.04 -4.84
N THR A 17 4.87 -9.41 -5.99
CA THR A 17 4.73 -7.95 -6.09
C THR A 17 3.47 -7.47 -5.35
N VAL A 18 2.35 -8.20 -5.49
CA VAL A 18 1.11 -7.89 -4.77
C VAL A 18 1.32 -8.01 -3.26
N LYS A 19 2.04 -9.04 -2.79
CA LYS A 19 2.35 -9.19 -1.36
C LYS A 19 3.15 -8.00 -0.83
N LYS A 20 4.12 -7.52 -1.59
CA LYS A 20 4.92 -6.35 -1.21
C LYS A 20 4.06 -5.09 -1.15
N ALA A 21 3.16 -4.94 -2.10
CA ALA A 21 2.25 -3.80 -2.13
C ALA A 21 1.26 -3.83 -0.95
N LEU A 22 0.76 -5.02 -0.59
CA LEU A 22 -0.09 -5.21 0.59
C LEU A 22 0.64 -4.82 1.87
N LYS A 23 1.87 -5.28 2.03
CA LYS A 23 2.68 -4.95 3.20
C LYS A 23 2.92 -3.45 3.30
N ARG A 24 3.25 -2.82 2.18
CA ARG A 24 3.47 -1.37 2.14
C ARG A 24 2.22 -0.60 2.56
N ARG A 25 1.05 -1.02 2.08
CA ARG A 25 -0.22 -0.40 2.47
C ARG A 25 -0.45 -0.53 3.97
N ASP A 26 -0.26 -1.74 4.51
CA ASP A 26 -0.47 -1.99 5.92
C ASP A 26 0.52 -1.22 6.81
N ASP A 27 1.78 -1.15 6.40
CA ASP A 27 2.81 -0.38 7.11
C ASP A 27 2.47 1.12 7.08
N ALA A 28 2.00 1.63 5.95
CA ALA A 28 1.60 3.03 5.81
C ALA A 28 0.40 3.36 6.71
N LYS A 29 -0.57 2.44 6.80
CA LYS A 29 -1.72 2.61 7.69
C LYS A 29 -1.30 2.62 9.16
N ALA A 30 -0.38 1.75 9.54
CA ALA A 30 0.14 1.71 10.89
C ALA A 30 0.80 3.03 11.30
N LYS A 31 1.50 3.68 10.37
CA LYS A 31 2.12 4.98 10.60
C LYS A 31 1.08 6.08 10.80
N ILE A 32 -0.05 6.03 10.09
CA ILE A 32 -1.16 6.96 10.32
C ILE A 32 -1.70 6.79 11.73
N ASP A 33 -1.94 5.56 12.17
CA ASP A 33 -2.45 5.27 13.51
C ASP A 33 -1.48 5.76 14.58
N GLU A 34 -0.18 5.59 14.36
CA GLU A 34 0.88 6.08 15.23
C GLU A 34 0.86 7.62 15.32
N SER A 35 0.68 8.31 14.20
CA SER A 35 0.57 9.78 14.17
C SER A 35 -0.66 10.27 14.92
N LYS A 36 -1.80 9.61 14.75
CA LYS A 36 -3.03 9.95 15.47
C LYS A 36 -2.84 9.81 16.97
N LYS A 37 -2.17 8.76 17.41
CA LYS A 37 -1.86 8.52 18.80
C LYS A 37 -0.95 9.62 19.35
N SER A 38 0.09 10.00 18.62
CA SER A 38 1.02 11.07 19.03
C SER A 38 0.31 12.40 19.18
N ILE A 39 -0.58 12.75 18.24
CA ILE A 39 -1.36 13.99 18.29
C ILE A 39 -2.28 13.97 19.53
N PHE A 40 -2.95 12.86 19.76
CA PHE A 40 -3.86 12.70 20.89
C PHE A 40 -3.12 12.82 22.24
N GLU A 41 -1.98 12.17 22.37
CA GLU A 41 -1.16 12.22 23.59
C GLU A 41 -0.59 13.62 23.82
N PHE A 42 -0.15 14.29 22.77
CA PHE A 42 0.32 15.66 22.86
C PHE A 42 -0.78 16.59 23.36
N ALA A 43 -1.97 16.48 22.77
CA ALA A 43 -3.12 17.32 23.13
C ALA A 43 -3.52 17.09 24.60
N LYS A 44 -3.38 15.88 25.13
CA LYS A 44 -3.66 15.58 26.54
C LYS A 44 -2.61 16.15 27.50
N ALA A 45 -1.36 16.13 27.08
CA ALA A 45 -0.23 16.50 27.93
C ALA A 45 -0.05 18.03 28.05
N VAL A 46 -0.56 18.81 27.10
CA VAL A 46 -0.34 20.24 27.02
C VAL A 46 -1.59 20.98 27.45
N HIS A 47 -1.48 21.81 28.49
CA HIS A 47 -2.59 22.63 28.99
C HIS A 47 -2.84 23.85 28.12
N ASP A 48 -1.75 24.46 27.59
CA ASP A 48 -1.81 25.64 26.73
C ASP A 48 -1.14 25.33 25.41
N VAL A 49 -1.93 24.96 24.40
CA VAL A 49 -1.42 24.71 23.05
C VAL A 49 -1.29 26.05 22.32
N LYS A 50 -0.08 26.43 21.97
CA LYS A 50 0.18 27.64 21.20
C LYS A 50 0.00 27.34 19.72
N GLU A 51 -0.29 28.40 18.94
CA GLU A 51 -0.33 28.29 17.49
C GLU A 51 1.01 27.74 16.98
N GLY A 52 0.97 26.71 16.16
CA GLY A 52 2.15 26.07 15.61
C GLY A 52 2.67 24.88 16.40
N ASP A 53 2.27 24.70 17.66
CA ASP A 53 2.76 23.57 18.48
C ASP A 53 2.42 22.21 17.90
N MET A 54 1.30 22.11 17.22
CA MET A 54 0.84 20.88 16.58
C MET A 54 1.09 20.82 15.08
N ASP A 55 1.58 21.89 14.49
CA ASP A 55 1.77 21.98 13.03
C ASP A 55 2.67 20.89 12.49
N THR A 56 3.77 20.59 13.19
CA THR A 56 4.70 19.54 12.79
C THR A 56 4.02 18.18 12.80
N LEU A 57 3.22 17.89 13.85
CA LEU A 57 2.50 16.63 13.96
C LEU A 57 1.46 16.48 12.86
N PHE A 58 0.73 17.56 12.55
CA PHE A 58 -0.25 17.55 11.46
C PHE A 58 0.41 17.44 10.11
N THR A 59 1.56 18.07 9.91
CA THR A 59 2.32 17.97 8.66
C THR A 59 2.78 16.52 8.43
N VAL A 60 3.28 15.87 9.47
CA VAL A 60 3.68 14.46 9.40
C VAL A 60 2.48 13.57 9.10
N LEU A 61 1.34 13.82 9.74
CA LEU A 61 0.12 13.06 9.50
C LEU A 61 -0.34 13.22 8.04
N ASP A 62 -0.36 14.44 7.51
CA ASP A 62 -0.75 14.69 6.12
C ASP A 62 0.16 13.93 5.15
N PHE A 63 1.46 13.94 5.40
CA PHE A 63 2.43 13.23 4.60
C PHE A 63 2.17 11.71 4.63
N ARG A 64 1.85 11.17 5.81
CA ARG A 64 1.55 9.75 5.98
C ARG A 64 0.25 9.35 5.32
N ILE A 65 -0.75 10.24 5.31
CA ILE A 65 -2.02 10.02 4.60
C ILE A 65 -1.77 9.95 3.09
N ASP A 66 -0.95 10.86 2.56
CA ASP A 66 -0.60 10.86 1.14
C ASP A 66 0.17 9.59 0.76
N ASP A 67 1.09 9.16 1.61
CA ASP A 67 1.85 7.93 1.39
C ASP A 67 0.93 6.70 1.39
N TYR A 68 -0.02 6.67 2.31
CA TYR A 68 -1.04 5.61 2.35
C TYR A 68 -1.89 5.60 1.08
N ALA A 69 -2.36 6.77 0.63
CA ALA A 69 -3.14 6.88 -0.60
C ALA A 69 -2.37 6.36 -1.80
N ASN A 70 -1.07 6.67 -1.89
CA ASN A 70 -0.21 6.17 -2.95
C ASN A 70 0.00 4.66 -2.85
N ALA A 71 0.14 4.14 -1.65
CA ALA A 71 0.28 2.70 -1.42
C ALA A 71 -0.98 1.93 -1.85
N VAL A 72 -2.17 2.48 -1.57
CA VAL A 72 -3.45 1.91 -2.00
C VAL A 72 -3.55 1.89 -3.53
N LYS A 73 -3.16 2.98 -4.18
CA LYS A 73 -3.16 3.06 -5.66
C LYS A 73 -2.22 2.04 -6.26
N TRP A 74 -1.02 1.91 -5.71
CA TRP A 74 -0.04 0.94 -6.19
C TRP A 74 -0.57 -0.49 -6.05
N LEU A 75 -1.14 -0.83 -4.91
CA LEU A 75 -1.73 -2.14 -4.68
C LEU A 75 -2.83 -2.45 -5.72
N ALA A 76 -3.71 -1.48 -5.99
CA ALA A 76 -4.78 -1.66 -6.97
C ALA A 76 -4.22 -1.92 -8.37
N ILE A 77 -3.16 -1.23 -8.76
CA ILE A 77 -2.50 -1.43 -10.05
C ILE A 77 -1.90 -2.84 -10.13
N GLU A 78 -1.20 -3.26 -9.08
CA GLU A 78 -0.55 -4.56 -9.05
C GLU A 78 -1.56 -5.72 -9.02
N GLU A 79 -2.65 -5.56 -8.30
CA GLU A 79 -3.73 -6.55 -8.28
C GLU A 79 -4.38 -6.68 -9.66
N ARG A 80 -4.57 -5.58 -10.36
CA ARG A 80 -5.14 -5.57 -11.72
C ARG A 80 -4.18 -6.26 -12.70
N THR A 81 -2.89 -6.01 -12.56
CA THR A 81 -1.88 -6.67 -13.37
C THR A 81 -1.86 -8.18 -13.14
N LEU A 82 -1.97 -8.61 -11.88
CA LEU A 82 -2.07 -10.03 -11.55
C LEU A 82 -3.30 -10.66 -12.17
N GLU A 83 -4.43 -9.98 -12.11
CA GLU A 83 -5.66 -10.45 -12.73
C GLU A 83 -5.50 -10.68 -14.23
N ARG A 84 -4.87 -9.73 -14.93
CA ARG A 84 -4.62 -9.84 -16.38
C ARG A 84 -3.70 -11.01 -16.71
N TYR A 85 -2.64 -11.19 -15.94
CA TYR A 85 -1.72 -12.31 -16.16
C TYR A 85 -2.41 -13.65 -15.89
N THR A 86 -3.23 -13.72 -14.85
CA THR A 86 -3.98 -14.93 -14.49
C THR A 86 -5.00 -15.28 -15.60
N GLU A 87 -5.71 -14.30 -16.11
CA GLU A 87 -6.65 -14.49 -17.22
C GLU A 87 -5.93 -15.00 -18.47
N ARG A 88 -4.79 -14.40 -18.79
CA ARG A 88 -4.01 -14.82 -19.94
C ARG A 88 -3.51 -16.25 -19.79
N LEU A 89 -3.06 -16.62 -18.58
CA LEU A 89 -2.62 -17.97 -18.29
C LEU A 89 -3.76 -18.97 -18.47
N LEU A 90 -4.95 -18.63 -17.97
CA LEU A 90 -6.13 -19.49 -18.15
C LEU A 90 -6.48 -19.66 -19.62
N GLN A 91 -6.41 -18.60 -20.41
CA GLN A 91 -6.67 -18.68 -21.86
C GLN A 91 -5.68 -19.60 -22.56
N GLU A 92 -4.41 -19.51 -22.22
CA GLU A 92 -3.39 -20.39 -22.82
C GLU A 92 -3.59 -21.84 -22.43
N LYS A 93 -3.98 -22.12 -21.19
CA LYS A 93 -4.30 -23.48 -20.73
C LYS A 93 -5.51 -24.05 -21.42
N THR A 94 -6.52 -23.21 -21.67
CA THR A 94 -7.77 -23.63 -22.33
C THR A 94 -7.56 -23.89 -23.81
N ASN A 95 -6.75 -23.04 -24.46
CA ASN A 95 -6.51 -23.09 -25.91
C ASN A 95 -5.37 -24.05 -26.29
N GLY A 96 -4.58 -24.43 -25.30
CA GLY A 96 -3.48 -25.35 -25.51
C GLY A 96 -3.88 -26.76 -25.27
#